data_001ddeceaa189ede9dc43b61a0e5a49e
#
_entry.id   001ddeceaa189ede9dc43b61a0e5a49e
#
_cell.length_a   1.000
_cell.length_b   1.000
_cell.length_c   1.000
_cell.angle_alpha   90.00
_cell.angle_beta   90.00
_cell.angle_gamma   90.00
#
_symmetry.space_group_name_H-M   'P 1'
#
loop_
_entity.id
_entity.type
_entity.pdbx_description
1 polymer ?
#
loop_
_entity_poly.entity_id
_entity_poly.type
_entity_poly.pdbx_seq_one_letter_code
_entity_poly.pdbx_strand_id
1 'polypeptide(L)'
;QMFTRNSLRYRLIGGQRFYDRAEIKDLIAYLKLIYQPSDTISFRRIVNVPKRGLGEVSVTKFLAWQSGSGLNVLDALVQADDCAELTPRARKTLSQLGRALSEINKLAGTGSPDRIIKQIMRRFDYGGYLDDGTERGEDRCRNVDELISMAKEYGDLASFLEEVALVSGADAVNDDDAVTLMTLHAAKGLEYPVVFMVGMEDGLFPSARSSLEPAAAEEERRLCYVGMTRAQEKLVLSYARRRMLRGETHYSLPSPFVQDVSDMVSGDESGMGEVGDYQGWANYRRGPSVQHATKYGSQASEPHYEPDPVELSLGDRVRHQIFGSGQVTSVDGQVVEVYFDDGKTRKLNVAFAPLSRADG
;
A
#
# COMPACT_ATOMS: atom_id res chain seq x y z
N GLN A 1 -10.99 10.09 2.37
CA GLN A 1 -10.46 11.41 2.77
C GLN A 1 -10.92 12.52 1.85
N MET A 2 -10.64 12.48 0.52
CA MET A 2 -11.04 13.57 -0.41
C MET A 2 -12.55 13.80 -0.44
N PHE A 3 -13.36 12.75 -0.45
CA PHE A 3 -14.83 12.86 -0.35
C PHE A 3 -15.25 13.54 0.95
N THR A 4 -14.68 13.10 2.08
CA THR A 4 -14.94 13.69 3.40
C THR A 4 -14.55 15.18 3.45
N ARG A 5 -13.33 15.52 2.98
CA ARG A 5 -12.83 16.91 2.92
C ARG A 5 -13.71 17.83 2.06
N ASN A 6 -14.34 17.27 1.02
CA ASN A 6 -15.24 18.03 0.14
C ASN A 6 -16.72 17.87 0.53
N SER A 7 -17.03 17.33 1.70
CA SER A 7 -18.41 17.11 2.17
C SER A 7 -19.27 16.28 1.21
N LEU A 8 -18.63 15.41 0.39
CA LEU A 8 -19.32 14.51 -0.50
C LEU A 8 -19.70 13.24 0.27
N ARG A 9 -20.98 12.92 0.29
CA ARG A 9 -21.47 11.69 0.89
C ARG A 9 -21.04 10.49 0.07
N TYR A 10 -20.55 9.44 0.70
CA TYR A 10 -20.19 8.20 0.04
C TYR A 10 -20.50 6.99 0.90
N ARG A 11 -20.70 5.85 0.25
CA ARG A 11 -20.82 4.53 0.91
C ARG A 11 -19.81 3.56 0.30
N LEU A 12 -19.23 2.70 1.13
CA LEU A 12 -18.27 1.68 0.70
C LEU A 12 -18.95 0.31 0.70
N ILE A 13 -18.93 -0.38 -0.46
CA ILE A 13 -19.50 -1.72 -0.61
C ILE A 13 -18.38 -2.74 -0.86
N GLY A 14 -18.42 -3.87 -0.11
CA GLY A 14 -17.62 -5.06 -0.40
C GLY A 14 -16.13 -4.98 -0.06
N GLY A 15 -15.68 -3.97 0.67
CA GLY A 15 -14.30 -3.84 1.14
C GLY A 15 -14.21 -3.79 2.66
N GLN A 16 -13.17 -4.39 3.24
CA GLN A 16 -12.84 -4.09 4.63
C GLN A 16 -12.33 -2.64 4.69
N ARG A 17 -13.01 -1.80 5.46
CA ARG A 17 -12.62 -0.40 5.63
C ARG A 17 -11.20 -0.33 6.16
N PHE A 18 -10.42 0.63 5.70
CA PHE A 18 -9.02 0.78 6.12
C PHE A 18 -8.88 0.83 7.65
N TYR A 19 -9.70 1.65 8.32
CA TYR A 19 -9.69 1.78 9.78
C TYR A 19 -10.31 0.58 10.52
N ASP A 20 -10.97 -0.34 9.80
CA ASP A 20 -11.51 -1.58 10.39
C ASP A 20 -10.53 -2.74 10.43
N ARG A 21 -9.41 -2.62 9.72
CA ARG A 21 -8.34 -3.61 9.71
C ARG A 21 -7.75 -3.75 11.11
N ALA A 22 -7.46 -4.99 11.51
CA ALA A 22 -7.04 -5.30 12.88
C ALA A 22 -5.79 -4.53 13.29
N GLU A 23 -4.76 -4.52 12.42
CA GLU A 23 -3.49 -3.83 12.64
C GLU A 23 -3.64 -2.32 12.77
N ILE A 24 -4.59 -1.75 12.03
CA ILE A 24 -4.89 -0.31 12.08
C ILE A 24 -5.66 0.02 13.37
N LYS A 25 -6.68 -0.77 13.71
CA LYS A 25 -7.41 -0.60 14.98
C LYS A 25 -6.50 -0.71 16.20
N ASP A 26 -5.50 -1.58 16.14
CA ASP A 26 -4.54 -1.74 17.23
C ASP A 26 -3.69 -0.47 17.40
N LEU A 27 -3.13 0.06 16.32
CA LEU A 27 -2.34 1.30 16.36
C LEU A 27 -3.19 2.51 16.78
N ILE A 28 -4.43 2.61 16.27
CA ILE A 28 -5.36 3.66 16.70
C ILE A 28 -5.68 3.53 18.19
N ALA A 29 -5.82 2.33 18.72
CA ALA A 29 -6.04 2.12 20.17
C ALA A 29 -4.81 2.54 20.99
N TYR A 30 -3.58 2.26 20.52
CA TYR A 30 -2.38 2.81 21.13
C TYR A 30 -2.40 4.34 21.16
N LEU A 31 -2.71 4.98 20.05
CA LEU A 31 -2.78 6.44 19.94
C LEU A 31 -3.86 7.03 20.84
N LYS A 32 -5.04 6.40 20.90
CA LYS A 32 -6.15 6.80 21.79
C LYS A 32 -5.74 6.73 23.26
N LEU A 33 -5.11 5.64 23.70
CA LEU A 33 -4.67 5.53 25.09
C LEU A 33 -3.56 6.56 25.43
N ILE A 34 -2.69 6.87 24.48
CA ILE A 34 -1.67 7.91 24.64
C ILE A 34 -2.33 9.29 24.74
N TYR A 35 -3.33 9.57 23.91
CA TYR A 35 -4.06 10.86 23.93
C TYR A 35 -4.96 10.99 25.16
N GLN A 36 -5.66 9.92 25.51
CA GLN A 36 -6.57 9.83 26.64
C GLN A 36 -6.15 8.72 27.60
N PRO A 37 -5.30 9.04 28.60
CA PRO A 37 -4.73 8.04 29.53
C PRO A 37 -5.75 7.23 30.34
N SER A 38 -7.02 7.60 30.34
CA SER A 38 -8.11 6.91 31.04
C SER A 38 -8.90 5.94 30.16
N ASP A 39 -8.53 5.76 28.88
CA ASP A 39 -9.26 4.91 27.92
C ASP A 39 -9.02 3.41 28.19
N THR A 40 -9.90 2.83 29.00
CA THR A 40 -9.88 1.38 29.35
C THR A 40 -10.19 0.48 28.16
N ILE A 41 -10.96 0.95 27.17
CA ILE A 41 -11.33 0.18 25.98
C ILE A 41 -10.09 0.00 25.10
N SER A 42 -9.39 1.07 24.81
CA SER A 42 -8.14 1.04 24.06
C SER A 42 -7.08 0.24 24.80
N PHE A 43 -6.97 0.36 26.11
CA PHE A 43 -6.06 -0.47 26.91
C PHE A 43 -6.37 -1.97 26.76
N ARG A 44 -7.62 -2.40 26.93
CA ARG A 44 -7.99 -3.81 26.77
C ARG A 44 -7.61 -4.35 25.39
N ARG A 45 -7.73 -3.53 24.37
CA ARG A 45 -7.34 -3.91 23.03
C ARG A 45 -5.84 -4.15 22.88
N ILE A 46 -4.99 -3.25 23.41
CA ILE A 46 -3.55 -3.28 23.17
C ILE A 46 -2.74 -4.09 24.17
N VAL A 47 -3.31 -4.43 25.32
CA VAL A 47 -2.57 -5.03 26.45
C VAL A 47 -1.81 -6.31 26.07
N ASN A 48 -2.34 -7.08 25.11
CA ASN A 48 -1.71 -8.29 24.55
C ASN A 48 -1.38 -8.19 23.05
N VAL A 49 -1.24 -6.99 22.52
CA VAL A 49 -0.87 -6.75 21.12
C VAL A 49 0.39 -5.87 21.08
N PRO A 50 1.56 -6.40 20.72
CA PRO A 50 1.91 -7.82 20.52
C PRO A 50 1.69 -8.69 21.77
N LYS A 51 1.73 -10.02 21.60
CA LYS A 51 1.47 -10.97 22.69
C LYS A 51 2.42 -10.76 23.89
N ARG A 52 1.85 -10.54 25.09
CA ARG A 52 2.61 -10.33 26.34
C ARG A 52 2.34 -11.38 27.40
N GLY A 53 1.45 -12.34 27.12
CA GLY A 53 1.13 -13.44 28.03
C GLY A 53 0.30 -13.01 29.25
N LEU A 54 -0.47 -11.93 29.15
CA LEU A 54 -1.41 -11.48 30.18
C LEU A 54 -2.75 -12.17 29.95
N GLY A 55 -3.18 -13.03 30.87
CA GLY A 55 -4.51 -13.64 30.81
C GLY A 55 -5.61 -12.65 31.18
N GLU A 56 -6.84 -12.92 30.72
CA GLU A 56 -8.02 -12.07 30.97
C GLU A 56 -8.24 -11.81 32.49
N VAL A 57 -7.98 -12.82 33.33
CA VAL A 57 -8.04 -12.67 34.78
C VAL A 57 -7.09 -11.61 35.31
N SER A 58 -5.84 -11.57 34.79
CA SER A 58 -4.87 -10.55 35.19
C SER A 58 -5.27 -9.15 34.75
N VAL A 59 -5.81 -9.02 33.54
CA VAL A 59 -6.30 -7.74 33.01
C VAL A 59 -7.49 -7.25 33.84
N THR A 60 -8.43 -8.12 34.17
CA THR A 60 -9.61 -7.79 34.99
C THR A 60 -9.20 -7.36 36.40
N LYS A 61 -8.29 -8.09 37.06
CA LYS A 61 -7.76 -7.71 38.38
C LYS A 61 -7.05 -6.36 38.35
N PHE A 62 -6.22 -6.13 37.34
CA PHE A 62 -5.56 -4.84 37.15
C PHE A 62 -6.55 -3.69 37.03
N LEU A 63 -7.59 -3.83 36.19
CA LEU A 63 -8.59 -2.78 36.01
C LEU A 63 -9.46 -2.55 37.26
N ALA A 64 -9.76 -3.61 38.02
CA ALA A 64 -10.47 -3.48 39.30
C ALA A 64 -9.60 -2.68 40.31
N TRP A 65 -8.33 -3.02 40.44
CA TRP A 65 -7.38 -2.27 41.27
C TRP A 65 -7.21 -0.82 40.80
N GLN A 66 -7.06 -0.60 39.51
CA GLN A 66 -6.95 0.73 38.88
C GLN A 66 -8.18 1.59 39.23
N SER A 67 -9.38 1.04 39.06
CA SER A 67 -10.63 1.76 39.37
C SER A 67 -10.73 2.16 40.86
N GLY A 68 -10.21 1.36 41.77
CA GLY A 68 -10.16 1.66 43.20
C GLY A 68 -9.05 2.63 43.61
N SER A 69 -7.98 2.78 42.81
CA SER A 69 -6.83 3.64 43.13
C SER A 69 -7.03 5.10 42.77
N GLY A 70 -8.05 5.44 41.95
CA GLY A 70 -8.24 6.81 41.44
C GLY A 70 -7.24 7.24 40.38
N LEU A 71 -6.34 6.35 39.95
CA LEU A 71 -5.35 6.62 38.88
C LEU A 71 -6.00 6.44 37.50
N ASN A 72 -5.54 7.21 36.50
CA ASN A 72 -5.81 6.87 35.11
C ASN A 72 -5.08 5.55 34.72
N VAL A 73 -5.43 4.94 33.60
CA VAL A 73 -4.87 3.64 33.19
C VAL A 73 -3.36 3.70 32.99
N LEU A 74 -2.86 4.78 32.40
CA LEU A 74 -1.44 4.92 32.11
C LEU A 74 -0.61 5.03 33.39
N ASP A 75 -1.04 5.83 34.37
CA ASP A 75 -0.37 5.97 35.64
C ASP A 75 -0.48 4.68 36.48
N ALA A 76 -1.63 4.01 36.46
CA ALA A 76 -1.83 2.72 37.09
C ALA A 76 -0.91 1.63 36.50
N LEU A 77 -0.68 1.65 35.18
CA LEU A 77 0.27 0.75 34.53
C LEU A 77 1.70 0.96 35.04
N VAL A 78 2.14 2.21 35.19
CA VAL A 78 3.46 2.54 35.76
C VAL A 78 3.60 2.02 37.17
N GLN A 79 2.53 2.08 37.97
CA GLN A 79 2.44 1.64 39.36
C GLN A 79 1.91 0.20 39.54
N ALA A 80 1.87 -0.61 38.46
CA ALA A 80 1.33 -1.96 38.51
C ALA A 80 2.08 -2.91 39.47
N ASP A 81 3.29 -2.56 39.87
CA ASP A 81 4.07 -3.27 40.88
C ASP A 81 3.37 -3.23 42.26
N ASP A 82 2.53 -2.25 42.55
CA ASP A 82 1.80 -2.07 43.80
C ASP A 82 0.46 -2.89 43.84
N CYS A 83 0.03 -3.46 42.71
CA CYS A 83 -1.17 -4.28 42.65
C CYS A 83 -0.92 -5.68 43.22
N ALA A 84 -1.19 -5.88 44.53
CA ALA A 84 -0.94 -7.14 45.24
C ALA A 84 -1.68 -8.35 44.66
N GLU A 85 -2.84 -8.14 44.01
CA GLU A 85 -3.69 -9.20 43.45
C GLU A 85 -3.12 -9.84 42.19
N LEU A 86 -2.11 -9.22 41.58
CA LEU A 86 -1.44 -9.71 40.39
C LEU A 86 -0.25 -10.61 40.74
N THR A 87 0.02 -11.57 39.85
CA THR A 87 1.25 -12.36 39.95
C THR A 87 2.47 -11.45 39.66
N PRO A 88 3.67 -11.79 40.26
CA PRO A 88 4.87 -11.00 40.00
C PRO A 88 5.20 -10.82 38.51
N ARG A 89 4.94 -11.85 37.70
CA ARG A 89 5.14 -11.80 36.25
C ARG A 89 4.18 -10.77 35.60
N ALA A 90 2.89 -10.81 35.97
CA ALA A 90 1.90 -9.88 35.42
C ALA A 90 2.21 -8.42 35.81
N ARG A 91 2.58 -8.19 37.09
CA ARG A 91 3.03 -6.87 37.57
C ARG A 91 4.17 -6.32 36.73
N LYS A 92 5.24 -7.10 36.61
CA LYS A 92 6.41 -6.70 35.80
C LYS A 92 6.04 -6.40 34.35
N THR A 93 5.20 -7.22 33.72
CA THR A 93 4.79 -7.02 32.33
C THR A 93 3.98 -5.74 32.16
N LEU A 94 3.01 -5.49 33.04
CA LEU A 94 2.18 -4.28 33.01
C LEU A 94 2.99 -3.02 33.32
N SER A 95 3.87 -3.06 34.33
CA SER A 95 4.75 -1.93 34.69
C SER A 95 5.74 -1.61 33.55
N GLN A 96 6.27 -2.60 32.85
CA GLN A 96 7.10 -2.37 31.66
C GLN A 96 6.29 -1.72 30.52
N LEU A 97 5.05 -2.18 30.27
CA LEU A 97 4.15 -1.58 29.30
C LEU A 97 3.84 -0.12 29.67
N GLY A 98 3.53 0.14 30.94
CA GLY A 98 3.25 1.47 31.45
C GLY A 98 4.39 2.45 31.25
N ARG A 99 5.60 2.04 31.61
CA ARG A 99 6.82 2.87 31.41
C ARG A 99 7.03 3.20 29.93
N ALA A 100 6.92 2.20 29.04
CA ALA A 100 7.07 2.40 27.62
C ALA A 100 6.02 3.35 27.05
N LEU A 101 4.75 3.21 27.43
CA LEU A 101 3.68 4.10 27.02
C LEU A 101 3.83 5.51 27.58
N SER A 102 4.26 5.65 28.84
CA SER A 102 4.51 6.95 29.46
C SER A 102 5.65 7.72 28.78
N GLU A 103 6.71 7.02 28.35
CA GLU A 103 7.77 7.63 27.53
C GLU A 103 7.23 8.18 26.20
N ILE A 104 6.37 7.41 25.53
CA ILE A 104 5.75 7.83 24.26
C ILE A 104 4.75 8.97 24.50
N ASN A 105 3.97 8.94 25.58
CA ASN A 105 3.01 9.98 25.93
C ASN A 105 3.70 11.35 26.11
N LYS A 106 4.89 11.38 26.70
CA LYS A 106 5.68 12.62 26.84
C LYS A 106 6.05 13.23 25.49
N LEU A 107 6.22 12.41 24.47
CA LEU A 107 6.51 12.86 23.10
C LEU A 107 5.24 13.34 22.39
N ALA A 108 4.06 12.88 22.80
CA ALA A 108 2.78 13.19 22.15
C ALA A 108 2.39 14.67 22.25
N GLY A 109 2.86 15.37 23.30
CA GLY A 109 2.59 16.81 23.48
C GLY A 109 3.25 17.71 22.44
N THR A 110 4.28 17.23 21.73
CA THR A 110 5.05 18.03 20.75
C THR A 110 5.31 17.30 19.44
N GLY A 111 4.93 16.03 19.35
CA GLY A 111 5.24 15.17 18.21
C GLY A 111 4.08 15.02 17.23
N SER A 112 4.39 14.99 15.93
CA SER A 112 3.41 14.64 14.90
C SER A 112 2.96 13.17 15.05
N PRO A 113 1.72 12.83 14.63
CA PRO A 113 1.15 11.49 14.80
C PRO A 113 2.00 10.38 14.17
N ASP A 114 2.61 10.63 13.01
CA ASP A 114 3.49 9.67 12.33
C ASP A 114 4.72 9.30 13.16
N ARG A 115 5.29 10.26 13.91
CA ARG A 115 6.42 10.02 14.81
C ARG A 115 6.01 9.15 15.99
N ILE A 116 4.82 9.40 16.53
CA ILE A 116 4.26 8.61 17.64
C ILE A 116 4.04 7.16 17.18
N ILE A 117 3.43 6.95 16.00
CA ILE A 117 3.23 5.62 15.42
C ILE A 117 4.57 4.91 15.24
N LYS A 118 5.57 5.57 14.67
CA LYS A 118 6.92 4.99 14.50
C LYS A 118 7.58 4.62 15.83
N GLN A 119 7.35 5.39 16.89
CA GLN A 119 7.85 5.04 18.23
C GLN A 119 7.14 3.81 18.79
N ILE A 120 5.81 3.69 18.61
CA ILE A 120 5.03 2.50 18.97
C ILE A 120 5.59 1.27 18.24
N MET A 121 5.74 1.38 16.91
CA MET A 121 6.28 0.32 16.06
C MET A 121 7.65 -0.18 16.59
N ARG A 122 8.55 0.75 16.85
CA ARG A 122 9.92 0.44 17.33
C ARG A 122 9.93 -0.10 18.77
N ARG A 123 9.17 0.53 19.68
CA ARG A 123 9.21 0.20 21.12
C ARG A 123 8.61 -1.16 21.42
N PHE A 124 7.61 -1.58 20.66
CA PHE A 124 6.90 -2.84 20.86
C PHE A 124 7.21 -3.91 19.81
N ASP A 125 8.18 -3.65 18.93
CA ASP A 125 8.49 -4.53 17.79
C ASP A 125 7.21 -4.95 17.02
N TYR A 126 6.35 -3.96 16.80
CA TYR A 126 5.05 -4.21 16.18
C TYR A 126 5.19 -4.66 14.72
N GLY A 127 6.25 -4.21 14.02
CA GLY A 127 6.58 -4.66 12.67
C GLY A 127 6.89 -6.16 12.63
N GLY A 128 7.78 -6.63 13.53
CA GLY A 128 8.08 -8.05 13.64
C GLY A 128 6.87 -8.91 14.07
N TYR A 129 5.92 -8.32 14.82
CA TYR A 129 4.66 -8.99 15.15
C TYR A 129 3.73 -9.15 13.92
N LEU A 130 3.75 -8.19 13.00
CA LEU A 130 2.90 -8.20 11.79
C LEU A 130 3.49 -9.09 10.69
N ASP A 131 4.80 -9.04 10.54
CA ASP A 131 5.55 -9.81 9.54
C ASP A 131 5.71 -11.25 10.01
N ASP A 132 4.82 -12.11 9.53
CA ASP A 132 4.84 -13.55 9.80
C ASP A 132 5.43 -14.36 8.62
N GLY A 133 6.08 -13.69 7.67
CA GLY A 133 6.64 -14.28 6.46
C GLY A 133 5.60 -14.70 5.42
N THR A 134 4.35 -14.32 5.62
CA THR A 134 3.26 -14.57 4.67
C THR A 134 2.92 -13.31 3.87
N GLU A 135 2.33 -13.47 2.69
CA GLU A 135 1.80 -12.36 1.91
C GLU A 135 0.81 -11.49 2.70
N ARG A 136 0.03 -12.13 3.59
CA ARG A 136 -0.89 -11.42 4.49
C ARG A 136 -0.12 -10.59 5.53
N GLY A 137 1.03 -11.05 5.99
CA GLY A 137 1.95 -10.29 6.87
C GLY A 137 2.46 -9.04 6.17
N GLU A 138 2.93 -9.20 4.94
CA GLU A 138 3.36 -8.07 4.10
C GLU A 138 2.23 -7.05 3.88
N ASP A 139 0.99 -7.51 3.61
CA ASP A 139 -0.17 -6.62 3.45
C ASP A 139 -0.45 -5.81 4.72
N ARG A 140 -0.35 -6.43 5.89
CA ARG A 140 -0.50 -5.74 7.18
C ARG A 140 0.58 -4.68 7.38
N CYS A 141 1.83 -4.98 7.04
CA CYS A 141 2.91 -4.00 7.09
C CYS A 141 2.65 -2.84 6.12
N ARG A 142 2.22 -3.13 4.89
CA ARG A 142 1.83 -2.10 3.90
C ARG A 142 0.70 -1.19 4.39
N ASN A 143 -0.28 -1.73 5.11
CA ASN A 143 -1.36 -0.94 5.69
C ASN A 143 -0.85 0.02 6.79
N VAL A 144 0.12 -0.42 7.58
CA VAL A 144 0.74 0.45 8.60
C VAL A 144 1.55 1.58 7.95
N ASP A 145 2.28 1.30 6.88
CA ASP A 145 3.02 2.33 6.13
C ASP A 145 2.07 3.39 5.56
N GLU A 146 0.90 2.97 5.06
CA GLU A 146 -0.15 3.87 4.60
C GLU A 146 -0.69 4.72 5.76
N LEU A 147 -0.96 4.13 6.93
CA LEU A 147 -1.38 4.88 8.12
C LEU A 147 -0.33 5.94 8.51
N ILE A 148 0.95 5.59 8.50
CA ILE A 148 2.05 6.51 8.79
C ILE A 148 2.08 7.65 7.77
N SER A 149 1.87 7.34 6.49
CA SER A 149 1.85 8.32 5.42
C SER A 149 0.70 9.32 5.58
N MET A 150 -0.49 8.81 5.92
CA MET A 150 -1.66 9.64 6.21
C MET A 150 -1.44 10.52 7.45
N ALA A 151 -0.85 9.95 8.50
CA ALA A 151 -0.59 10.65 9.76
C ALA A 151 0.40 11.81 9.62
N LYS A 152 1.29 11.81 8.61
CA LYS A 152 2.22 12.92 8.32
C LYS A 152 1.52 14.23 7.92
N GLU A 153 0.28 14.14 7.43
CA GLU A 153 -0.48 15.32 7.00
C GLU A 153 -1.02 16.13 8.19
N TYR A 154 -0.92 15.59 9.42
CA TYR A 154 -1.47 16.20 10.62
C TYR A 154 -0.34 16.70 11.55
N GLY A 155 -0.51 17.92 12.05
CA GLY A 155 0.46 18.54 12.94
C GLY A 155 0.41 18.00 14.37
N ASP A 156 -0.73 17.50 14.82
CA ASP A 156 -0.97 17.02 16.18
C ASP A 156 -1.87 15.78 16.22
N LEU A 157 -1.82 15.08 17.36
CA LEU A 157 -2.52 13.81 17.56
C LEU A 157 -4.04 13.98 17.68
N ALA A 158 -4.51 15.11 18.22
CA ALA A 158 -5.94 15.34 18.39
C ALA A 158 -6.65 15.44 17.04
N SER A 159 -6.15 16.32 16.16
CA SER A 159 -6.69 16.50 14.79
C SER A 159 -6.67 15.20 13.99
N PHE A 160 -5.61 14.39 14.14
CA PHE A 160 -5.56 13.08 13.47
C PHE A 160 -6.64 12.11 13.99
N LEU A 161 -6.83 12.02 15.32
CA LEU A 161 -7.83 11.14 15.92
C LEU A 161 -9.27 11.62 15.64
N GLU A 162 -9.51 12.91 15.54
CA GLU A 162 -10.80 13.47 15.10
C GLU A 162 -11.13 13.04 13.67
N GLU A 163 -10.19 13.18 12.74
CA GLU A 163 -10.38 12.71 11.35
C GLU A 163 -10.68 11.20 11.28
N VAL A 164 -9.92 10.40 12.04
CA VAL A 164 -10.17 8.94 12.14
C VAL A 164 -11.59 8.66 12.63
N ALA A 165 -12.07 9.42 13.62
CA ALA A 165 -13.42 9.25 14.16
C ALA A 165 -14.50 9.65 13.14
N LEU A 166 -14.31 10.75 12.42
CA LEU A 166 -15.21 11.22 11.37
C LEU A 166 -15.33 10.20 10.24
N VAL A 167 -14.19 9.71 9.74
CA VAL A 167 -14.17 8.73 8.64
C VAL A 167 -14.80 7.40 9.08
N SER A 168 -14.55 6.96 10.32
CA SER A 168 -15.11 5.71 10.86
C SER A 168 -16.62 5.81 11.11
N GLY A 169 -17.14 7.01 11.37
CA GLY A 169 -18.57 7.27 11.66
C GLY A 169 -19.42 7.58 10.43
N ALA A 170 -18.83 7.97 9.32
CA ALA A 170 -19.54 8.49 8.14
C ALA A 170 -20.43 7.47 7.39
N ASP A 171 -20.31 6.19 7.73
CA ASP A 171 -20.93 5.10 6.98
C ASP A 171 -22.27 4.59 7.54
N ALA A 172 -22.86 5.24 8.55
CA ALA A 172 -24.15 4.84 9.12
C ALA A 172 -25.36 5.42 8.37
N VAL A 173 -25.12 6.18 7.31
CA VAL A 173 -26.21 6.85 6.57
C VAL A 173 -26.57 6.00 5.35
N ASN A 174 -27.72 5.31 5.44
CA ASN A 174 -28.46 4.81 4.27
C ASN A 174 -28.99 6.04 3.53
N ASP A 175 -28.18 6.64 2.68
CA ASP A 175 -28.56 7.82 1.90
C ASP A 175 -28.53 7.43 0.42
N ASP A 176 -29.66 7.50 -0.24
CA ASP A 176 -29.80 7.24 -1.68
C ASP A 176 -29.02 8.27 -2.52
N ASP A 177 -28.60 9.38 -1.90
CA ASP A 177 -27.85 10.47 -2.50
C ASP A 177 -26.33 10.40 -2.22
N ALA A 178 -25.79 9.20 -2.05
CA ALA A 178 -24.38 8.98 -1.75
C ALA A 178 -23.63 8.30 -2.92
N VAL A 179 -22.40 8.77 -3.20
CA VAL A 179 -21.51 8.11 -4.17
C VAL A 179 -21.14 6.72 -3.67
N THR A 180 -21.40 5.71 -4.47
CA THR A 180 -21.04 4.33 -4.12
C THR A 180 -19.61 4.02 -4.55
N LEU A 181 -18.77 3.67 -3.59
CA LEU A 181 -17.39 3.21 -3.80
C LEU A 181 -17.34 1.70 -3.59
N MET A 182 -16.71 0.98 -4.51
CA MET A 182 -16.56 -0.46 -4.41
C MET A 182 -15.36 -0.97 -5.20
N THR A 183 -14.95 -2.20 -4.90
CA THR A 183 -13.98 -2.91 -5.75
C THR A 183 -14.68 -3.46 -6.99
N LEU A 184 -13.92 -3.74 -8.05
CA LEU A 184 -14.45 -4.36 -9.27
C LEU A 184 -15.11 -5.72 -8.99
N HIS A 185 -14.55 -6.50 -8.06
CA HIS A 185 -15.16 -7.77 -7.64
C HIS A 185 -16.55 -7.58 -7.00
N ALA A 186 -16.68 -6.56 -6.17
CA ALA A 186 -17.96 -6.25 -5.51
C ALA A 186 -19.00 -5.69 -6.49
N ALA A 187 -18.57 -5.16 -7.63
CA ALA A 187 -19.45 -4.60 -8.66
C ALA A 187 -20.13 -5.68 -9.53
N LYS A 188 -19.71 -6.94 -9.42
CA LYS A 188 -20.28 -8.03 -10.22
C LYS A 188 -21.78 -8.20 -9.91
N GLY A 189 -22.61 -8.11 -10.95
CA GLY A 189 -24.07 -8.21 -10.86
C GLY A 189 -24.81 -6.91 -10.49
N LEU A 190 -24.08 -5.83 -10.26
CA LEU A 190 -24.66 -4.49 -10.05
C LEU A 190 -24.56 -3.66 -11.33
N GLU A 191 -25.38 -2.61 -11.43
CA GLU A 191 -25.34 -1.68 -12.56
C GLU A 191 -25.62 -0.25 -12.06
N TYR A 192 -25.01 0.73 -12.73
CA TYR A 192 -25.11 2.15 -12.35
C TYR A 192 -25.23 3.02 -13.60
N PRO A 193 -26.00 4.12 -13.56
CA PRO A 193 -26.07 5.05 -14.70
C PRO A 193 -24.68 5.58 -15.09
N VAL A 194 -23.86 5.94 -14.10
CA VAL A 194 -22.51 6.48 -14.31
C VAL A 194 -21.50 5.69 -13.50
N VAL A 195 -20.42 5.25 -14.14
CA VAL A 195 -19.33 4.51 -13.49
C VAL A 195 -18.01 5.24 -13.74
N PHE A 196 -17.28 5.47 -12.64
CA PHE A 196 -15.90 5.95 -12.67
C PHE A 196 -14.96 4.81 -12.31
N MET A 197 -14.21 4.29 -13.28
CA MET A 197 -13.11 3.37 -13.03
C MET A 197 -11.83 4.17 -12.80
N VAL A 198 -11.38 4.21 -11.56
CA VAL A 198 -10.22 4.99 -11.13
C VAL A 198 -8.99 4.11 -10.93
N GLY A 199 -7.78 4.69 -11.05
CA GLY A 199 -6.54 3.94 -10.87
C GLY A 199 -6.23 3.03 -12.05
N MET A 200 -6.64 3.42 -13.27
CA MET A 200 -6.33 2.68 -14.50
C MET A 200 -4.86 2.89 -14.89
N GLU A 201 -3.96 2.33 -14.09
CA GLU A 201 -2.51 2.53 -14.16
C GLU A 201 -1.78 1.20 -14.26
N ASP A 202 -0.77 1.12 -15.12
CA ASP A 202 0.11 -0.07 -15.21
C ASP A 202 0.83 -0.28 -13.87
N GLY A 203 0.83 -1.52 -13.39
CA GLY A 203 1.34 -1.87 -12.06
C GLY A 203 0.33 -1.71 -10.91
N LEU A 204 -0.79 -1.00 -11.13
CA LEU A 204 -1.90 -0.90 -10.19
C LEU A 204 -3.11 -1.74 -10.68
N PHE A 205 -3.50 -1.52 -11.92
CA PHE A 205 -4.53 -2.32 -12.61
C PHE A 205 -4.23 -2.39 -14.13
N PRO A 206 -3.65 -3.51 -14.62
CA PRO A 206 -3.31 -4.74 -13.90
C PRO A 206 -2.22 -4.52 -12.85
N SER A 207 -2.24 -5.33 -11.78
CA SER A 207 -1.23 -5.27 -10.74
C SER A 207 0.14 -5.69 -11.30
N ALA A 208 1.24 -5.14 -10.76
CA ALA A 208 2.58 -5.49 -11.19
C ALA A 208 2.85 -7.01 -11.09
N ARG A 209 2.23 -7.68 -10.10
CA ARG A 209 2.33 -9.13 -9.92
C ARG A 209 1.57 -9.90 -10.99
N SER A 210 0.33 -9.51 -11.26
CA SER A 210 -0.51 -10.16 -12.28
C SER A 210 0.08 -10.01 -13.68
N SER A 211 0.83 -8.94 -13.95
CA SER A 211 1.49 -8.72 -15.23
C SER A 211 2.61 -9.74 -15.52
N LEU A 212 3.13 -10.42 -14.49
CA LEU A 212 4.17 -11.45 -14.64
C LEU A 212 3.60 -12.84 -14.97
N GLU A 213 2.31 -13.08 -14.71
CA GLU A 213 1.64 -14.36 -14.94
C GLU A 213 0.52 -14.19 -15.98
N PRO A 214 0.61 -14.84 -17.17
CA PRO A 214 -0.39 -14.66 -18.23
C PRO A 214 -1.83 -14.99 -17.79
N ALA A 215 -2.02 -16.01 -16.96
CA ALA A 215 -3.34 -16.40 -16.45
C ALA A 215 -3.92 -15.33 -15.50
N ALA A 216 -3.08 -14.75 -14.65
CA ALA A 216 -3.49 -13.67 -13.72
C ALA A 216 -3.79 -12.38 -14.49
N ALA A 217 -3.00 -12.05 -15.50
CA ALA A 217 -3.25 -10.89 -16.37
C ALA A 217 -4.58 -11.01 -17.13
N GLU A 218 -4.91 -12.21 -17.59
CA GLU A 218 -6.18 -12.48 -18.27
C GLU A 218 -7.37 -12.39 -17.30
N GLU A 219 -7.22 -12.80 -16.06
CA GLU A 219 -8.26 -12.64 -15.05
C GLU A 219 -8.50 -11.14 -14.72
N GLU A 220 -7.44 -10.35 -14.63
CA GLU A 220 -7.58 -8.89 -14.47
C GLU A 220 -8.23 -8.23 -15.69
N ARG A 221 -7.98 -8.73 -16.90
CA ARG A 221 -8.69 -8.29 -18.11
C ARG A 221 -10.19 -8.58 -18.03
N ARG A 222 -10.57 -9.78 -17.57
CA ARG A 222 -11.99 -10.11 -17.34
C ARG A 222 -12.62 -9.22 -16.28
N LEU A 223 -11.88 -8.93 -15.22
CA LEU A 223 -12.33 -8.03 -14.17
C LEU A 223 -12.51 -6.58 -14.70
N CYS A 224 -11.62 -6.13 -15.58
CA CYS A 224 -11.75 -4.86 -16.28
C CYS A 224 -13.04 -4.82 -17.13
N TYR A 225 -13.29 -5.85 -17.91
CA TYR A 225 -14.51 -6.00 -18.68
C TYR A 225 -15.76 -5.95 -17.79
N VAL A 226 -15.75 -6.67 -16.67
CA VAL A 226 -16.84 -6.62 -15.68
C VAL A 226 -17.07 -5.19 -15.21
N GLY A 227 -16.02 -4.46 -14.85
CA GLY A 227 -16.13 -3.07 -14.41
C GLY A 227 -16.72 -2.15 -15.46
N MET A 228 -16.23 -2.22 -16.69
CA MET A 228 -16.73 -1.41 -17.82
C MET A 228 -18.21 -1.66 -18.10
N THR A 229 -18.65 -2.93 -18.04
CA THR A 229 -20.04 -3.31 -18.29
C THR A 229 -21.01 -2.98 -17.17
N ARG A 230 -20.54 -2.35 -16.09
CA ARG A 230 -21.43 -1.86 -15.00
C ARG A 230 -22.07 -0.52 -15.34
N ALA A 231 -21.53 0.20 -16.32
CA ALA A 231 -22.07 1.48 -16.74
C ALA A 231 -23.26 1.29 -17.70
N GLN A 232 -24.39 1.89 -17.35
CA GLN A 232 -25.59 1.91 -18.20
C GLN A 232 -25.54 3.06 -19.23
N GLU A 233 -25.08 4.24 -18.81
CA GLU A 233 -25.12 5.45 -19.63
C GLU A 233 -23.72 6.02 -19.89
N LYS A 234 -22.88 6.12 -18.83
CA LYS A 234 -21.58 6.78 -18.93
C LYS A 234 -20.50 6.02 -18.17
N LEU A 235 -19.40 5.74 -18.86
CA LEU A 235 -18.17 5.18 -18.29
C LEU A 235 -17.06 6.24 -18.35
N VAL A 236 -16.41 6.48 -17.21
CA VAL A 236 -15.23 7.35 -17.11
C VAL A 236 -14.04 6.53 -16.63
N LEU A 237 -12.99 6.49 -17.43
CA LEU A 237 -11.72 5.87 -17.08
C LEU A 237 -10.72 6.94 -16.66
N SER A 238 -10.05 6.77 -15.51
CA SER A 238 -9.09 7.75 -15.05
C SER A 238 -7.81 7.11 -14.49
N TYR A 239 -6.69 7.77 -14.76
CA TYR A 239 -5.38 7.39 -14.26
C TYR A 239 -4.61 8.63 -13.77
N ALA A 240 -3.65 8.43 -12.87
CA ALA A 240 -2.77 9.49 -12.39
C ALA A 240 -1.34 9.24 -12.91
N ARG A 241 -0.75 10.24 -13.57
CA ARG A 241 0.65 10.17 -14.00
C ARG A 241 1.64 10.13 -12.84
N ARG A 242 1.26 10.70 -11.71
CA ARG A 242 2.03 10.75 -10.49
C ARG A 242 1.13 10.47 -9.30
N ARG A 243 1.49 9.48 -8.52
CA ARG A 243 0.76 9.06 -7.33
C ARG A 243 1.71 8.93 -6.16
N MET A 244 1.34 9.45 -5.01
CA MET A 244 2.02 9.15 -3.76
C MET A 244 1.47 7.83 -3.22
N LEU A 245 2.32 6.80 -3.15
CA LEU A 245 2.01 5.52 -2.53
C LEU A 245 3.03 5.30 -1.42
N ARG A 246 2.56 5.04 -0.20
CA ARG A 246 3.42 4.73 0.97
C ARG A 246 4.46 5.81 1.30
N GLY A 247 4.15 7.08 0.99
CA GLY A 247 5.06 8.20 1.20
C GLY A 247 6.14 8.37 0.13
N GLU A 248 6.13 7.54 -0.92
CA GLU A 248 6.99 7.66 -2.09
C GLU A 248 6.18 8.11 -3.30
N THR A 249 6.78 8.93 -4.15
CA THR A 249 6.15 9.37 -5.40
C THR A 249 6.45 8.37 -6.50
N HIS A 250 5.41 7.73 -7.01
CA HIS A 250 5.45 6.83 -8.16
C HIS A 250 4.95 7.53 -9.40
N TYR A 251 5.65 7.33 -10.52
CA TYR A 251 5.19 7.75 -11.83
C TYR A 251 4.58 6.53 -12.51
N SER A 252 3.31 6.63 -12.84
CA SER A 252 2.54 5.54 -13.42
C SER A 252 2.18 5.86 -14.87
N LEU A 253 2.03 4.80 -15.62
CA LEU A 253 1.61 4.83 -17.00
C LEU A 253 0.15 4.41 -17.09
N PRO A 254 -0.58 4.81 -18.14
CA PRO A 254 -1.93 4.32 -18.36
C PRO A 254 -1.95 2.80 -18.39
N SER A 255 -3.00 2.22 -17.81
CA SER A 255 -3.27 0.79 -17.93
C SER A 255 -3.30 0.33 -19.39
N PRO A 256 -2.73 -0.83 -19.72
CA PRO A 256 -2.92 -1.43 -21.05
C PRO A 256 -4.38 -1.59 -21.43
N PHE A 257 -5.26 -1.80 -20.47
CA PHE A 257 -6.70 -1.92 -20.73
C PHE A 257 -7.34 -0.60 -21.22
N VAL A 258 -6.77 0.56 -20.85
CA VAL A 258 -7.18 1.86 -21.41
C VAL A 258 -6.71 2.00 -22.85
N GLN A 259 -5.50 1.49 -23.16
CA GLN A 259 -4.98 1.51 -24.53
C GLN A 259 -5.80 0.61 -25.46
N ASP A 260 -6.23 -0.57 -24.97
CA ASP A 260 -7.06 -1.51 -25.74
C ASP A 260 -8.40 -0.90 -26.20
N VAL A 261 -8.89 0.14 -25.51
CA VAL A 261 -10.16 0.81 -25.82
C VAL A 261 -10.00 2.27 -26.27
N SER A 262 -8.77 2.73 -26.49
CA SER A 262 -8.45 4.13 -26.80
C SER A 262 -9.22 4.68 -28.00
N ASP A 263 -9.44 3.86 -29.03
CA ASP A 263 -10.16 4.25 -30.25
C ASP A 263 -11.67 4.43 -30.04
N MET A 264 -12.20 3.93 -28.92
CA MET A 264 -13.63 4.00 -28.56
C MET A 264 -13.92 5.09 -27.52
N VAL A 265 -12.88 5.67 -26.92
CA VAL A 265 -13.02 6.66 -25.85
C VAL A 265 -12.81 8.07 -26.42
N SER A 266 -13.79 8.94 -26.27
CA SER A 266 -13.59 10.36 -26.51
C SER A 266 -12.75 10.94 -25.37
N GLY A 267 -11.50 11.31 -25.67
CA GLY A 267 -10.62 11.94 -24.69
C GLY A 267 -11.04 13.36 -24.39
N ASP A 268 -11.42 13.67 -23.16
CA ASP A 268 -11.38 15.04 -22.65
C ASP A 268 -9.96 15.30 -22.14
N GLU A 269 -9.11 15.82 -23.03
CA GLU A 269 -7.70 16.12 -22.74
C GLU A 269 -7.51 17.40 -21.92
N SER A 270 -8.54 17.93 -21.31
CA SER A 270 -8.54 19.20 -20.58
C SER A 270 -7.65 19.22 -19.30
N GLY A 271 -6.82 18.21 -19.09
CA GLY A 271 -5.79 18.14 -18.06
C GLY A 271 -4.41 17.68 -18.57
N MET A 272 -4.25 17.49 -19.87
CA MET A 272 -2.97 17.11 -20.47
C MET A 272 -2.14 18.35 -20.80
N GLY A 273 -1.21 18.73 -19.90
CA GLY A 273 -0.02 19.41 -20.37
C GLY A 273 0.66 18.54 -21.43
N GLU A 274 1.19 19.15 -22.49
CA GLU A 274 1.76 18.56 -23.70
C GLU A 274 2.32 17.15 -23.51
N VAL A 275 1.65 16.17 -24.14
CA VAL A 275 2.10 14.79 -24.20
C VAL A 275 3.26 14.75 -25.17
N GLY A 276 4.49 14.76 -24.64
CA GLY A 276 5.66 14.41 -25.46
C GLY A 276 5.47 12.99 -26.00
N ASP A 277 5.45 12.94 -27.29
CA ASP A 277 5.62 11.80 -28.20
C ASP A 277 5.28 10.40 -27.69
N TYR A 278 4.03 9.96 -27.94
CA TYR A 278 3.54 8.59 -27.70
C TYR A 278 4.25 7.51 -28.54
N GLN A 279 5.07 7.88 -29.53
CA GLN A 279 5.71 6.92 -30.45
C GLN A 279 6.80 6.07 -29.78
N GLY A 280 7.37 6.51 -28.64
CA GLY A 280 8.32 5.70 -27.88
C GLY A 280 7.75 4.46 -27.21
N TRP A 281 6.41 4.34 -27.12
CA TRP A 281 5.70 3.31 -26.34
C TRP A 281 5.31 2.08 -27.11
N ALA A 282 5.02 2.21 -28.40
CA ALA A 282 4.68 1.09 -29.27
C ALA A 282 5.84 0.07 -29.39
N ASN A 283 7.05 0.50 -29.12
CA ASN A 283 8.25 -0.34 -29.18
C ASN A 283 8.55 -1.14 -27.90
N TYR A 284 7.93 -0.80 -26.76
CA TYR A 284 8.21 -1.48 -25.49
C TYR A 284 7.43 -2.80 -25.29
N ARG A 285 6.42 -3.09 -26.10
CA ARG A 285 5.50 -4.24 -25.91
C ARG A 285 5.46 -5.28 -27.02
N ARG A 286 6.39 -5.32 -27.95
CA ARG A 286 6.49 -6.45 -28.88
C ARG A 286 7.32 -7.58 -28.28
N GLY A 287 6.80 -8.24 -27.24
CA GLY A 287 7.17 -9.62 -26.95
C GLY A 287 6.61 -10.56 -28.04
N PRO A 288 7.11 -11.79 -28.21
CA PRO A 288 6.78 -12.66 -29.34
C PRO A 288 5.30 -12.99 -29.37
N SER A 289 4.61 -12.48 -30.37
CA SER A 289 3.21 -12.81 -30.65
C SER A 289 3.08 -14.24 -31.12
N VAL A 290 2.28 -15.03 -30.41
CA VAL A 290 1.76 -16.30 -30.92
C VAL A 290 0.90 -16.00 -32.13
N GLN A 291 1.33 -16.45 -33.30
CA GLN A 291 0.64 -16.29 -34.58
C GLN A 291 -0.66 -17.09 -34.58
N HIS A 292 -1.80 -16.42 -34.61
CA HIS A 292 -2.99 -16.95 -35.26
C HIS A 292 -3.20 -16.20 -36.58
N ALA A 293 -3.05 -16.99 -37.66
CA ALA A 293 -3.19 -16.56 -39.01
C ALA A 293 -4.65 -16.21 -39.34
N THR A 294 -4.91 -14.99 -39.81
CA THR A 294 -5.94 -14.73 -40.82
C THR A 294 -5.40 -13.73 -41.84
N LYS A 295 -5.38 -14.18 -43.09
CA LYS A 295 -4.99 -13.41 -44.26
C LYS A 295 -5.92 -12.23 -44.50
N TYR A 296 -5.37 -11.05 -44.67
CA TYR A 296 -5.68 -10.10 -45.74
C TYR A 296 -4.52 -9.10 -45.83
N GLY A 297 -4.02 -8.93 -47.06
CA GLY A 297 -2.80 -8.18 -47.31
C GLY A 297 -3.06 -6.71 -47.57
N SER A 298 -2.03 -5.93 -47.29
CA SER A 298 -1.54 -4.89 -48.23
C SER A 298 -0.16 -4.40 -47.74
N GLN A 299 0.72 -4.20 -48.69
CA GLN A 299 2.13 -3.85 -48.57
C GLN A 299 2.32 -2.38 -48.13
N ALA A 300 3.23 -2.16 -47.23
CA ALA A 300 4.16 -1.04 -47.23
C ALA A 300 5.36 -1.40 -46.35
N SER A 301 6.52 -1.43 -46.94
CA SER A 301 7.83 -1.73 -46.35
C SER A 301 8.41 -0.49 -45.69
N GLU A 302 8.69 -0.54 -44.38
CA GLU A 302 9.59 0.36 -43.68
C GLU A 302 10.80 -0.36 -43.10
N PRO A 303 11.96 0.24 -43.01
CA PRO A 303 13.20 -0.46 -42.66
C PRO A 303 13.24 -0.79 -41.16
N HIS A 304 13.34 -2.07 -40.86
CA HIS A 304 13.57 -2.61 -39.52
C HIS A 304 15.01 -2.33 -39.11
N TYR A 305 15.19 -1.57 -38.04
CA TYR A 305 16.45 -1.52 -37.27
C TYR A 305 16.21 -2.40 -36.02
N GLU A 306 16.69 -3.62 -36.05
CA GLU A 306 16.86 -4.46 -34.85
C GLU A 306 18.25 -4.10 -34.28
N PRO A 307 18.37 -3.61 -33.03
CA PRO A 307 19.67 -3.59 -32.39
C PRO A 307 20.09 -5.06 -32.16
N ASP A 308 21.26 -5.41 -32.66
CA ASP A 308 21.86 -6.72 -32.41
C ASP A 308 21.90 -7.01 -30.92
N PRO A 309 21.56 -8.24 -30.49
CA PRO A 309 21.65 -8.63 -29.07
C PRO A 309 23.10 -8.44 -28.63
N VAL A 310 23.30 -7.65 -27.59
CA VAL A 310 24.62 -7.43 -27.01
C VAL A 310 25.09 -8.76 -26.42
N GLU A 311 25.93 -9.48 -27.17
CA GLU A 311 26.62 -10.65 -26.65
C GLU A 311 27.61 -10.22 -25.58
N LEU A 312 27.29 -10.48 -24.32
CA LEU A 312 28.15 -10.20 -23.19
C LEU A 312 28.96 -11.46 -22.84
N SER A 313 30.24 -11.26 -22.58
CA SER A 313 31.15 -12.30 -22.14
C SER A 313 31.61 -12.09 -20.71
N LEU A 314 32.07 -13.17 -20.08
CA LEU A 314 32.65 -13.11 -18.74
C LEU A 314 33.80 -12.12 -18.71
N GLY A 315 33.74 -11.15 -17.78
CA GLY A 315 34.76 -10.11 -17.64
C GLY A 315 34.42 -8.79 -18.37
N ASP A 316 33.40 -8.75 -19.22
CA ASP A 316 32.98 -7.53 -19.89
C ASP A 316 32.58 -6.43 -18.90
N ARG A 317 33.01 -5.22 -19.17
CA ARG A 317 32.59 -4.06 -18.40
C ARG A 317 31.30 -3.49 -19.00
N VAL A 318 30.26 -3.39 -18.15
CA VAL A 318 28.93 -2.97 -18.58
C VAL A 318 28.43 -1.80 -17.75
N ARG A 319 27.56 -1.02 -18.34
CA ARG A 319 26.87 0.09 -17.66
C ARG A 319 25.37 -0.13 -17.68
N HIS A 320 24.76 -0.06 -16.50
CA HIS A 320 23.31 -0.11 -16.30
C HIS A 320 22.80 1.29 -15.91
N GLN A 321 21.66 1.70 -16.46
CA GLN A 321 21.13 3.06 -16.22
C GLN A 321 20.86 3.37 -14.75
N ILE A 322 20.44 2.35 -13.97
CA ILE A 322 20.06 2.52 -12.55
C ILE A 322 21.20 2.12 -11.61
N PHE A 323 21.99 1.07 -11.96
CA PHE A 323 22.98 0.49 -11.04
C PHE A 323 24.40 0.96 -11.30
N GLY A 324 24.61 1.79 -12.34
CA GLY A 324 25.94 2.30 -12.68
C GLY A 324 26.79 1.28 -13.44
N SER A 325 28.12 1.40 -13.32
CA SER A 325 29.07 0.52 -13.99
C SER A 325 29.32 -0.76 -13.17
N GLY A 326 29.62 -1.86 -13.86
CA GLY A 326 29.91 -3.15 -13.24
C GLY A 326 30.65 -4.08 -14.20
N GLN A 327 31.05 -5.24 -13.71
CA GLN A 327 31.73 -6.28 -14.48
C GLN A 327 30.92 -7.57 -14.49
N VAL A 328 30.80 -8.20 -15.65
CA VAL A 328 30.10 -9.48 -15.81
C VAL A 328 30.90 -10.60 -15.15
N THR A 329 30.31 -11.26 -14.16
CA THR A 329 30.92 -12.34 -13.38
C THR A 329 30.43 -13.72 -13.76
N SER A 330 29.28 -13.83 -14.43
CA SER A 330 28.73 -15.10 -14.93
C SER A 330 27.77 -14.83 -16.09
N VAL A 331 27.73 -15.73 -17.07
CA VAL A 331 26.80 -15.69 -18.19
C VAL A 331 26.14 -17.06 -18.33
N ASP A 332 24.81 -17.11 -18.25
CA ASP A 332 24.01 -18.32 -18.39
C ASP A 332 22.83 -18.01 -19.36
N GLY A 333 23.07 -18.27 -20.63
CA GLY A 333 22.15 -17.93 -21.72
C GLY A 333 21.86 -16.43 -21.77
N GLN A 334 20.62 -16.02 -21.54
CA GLN A 334 20.22 -14.60 -21.49
C GLN A 334 20.35 -13.97 -20.11
N VAL A 335 20.79 -14.71 -19.11
CA VAL A 335 20.97 -14.20 -17.73
C VAL A 335 22.44 -13.98 -17.46
N VAL A 336 22.81 -12.76 -17.07
CA VAL A 336 24.16 -12.40 -16.66
C VAL A 336 24.19 -12.00 -15.19
N GLU A 337 25.24 -12.42 -14.48
CA GLU A 337 25.55 -11.84 -13.18
C GLU A 337 26.55 -10.71 -13.36
N VAL A 338 26.25 -9.56 -12.80
CA VAL A 338 27.10 -8.38 -12.86
C VAL A 338 27.44 -7.93 -11.45
N TYR A 339 28.73 -7.81 -11.19
CA TYR A 339 29.26 -7.18 -9.98
C TYR A 339 29.41 -5.69 -10.23
N PHE A 340 28.58 -4.88 -9.57
CA PHE A 340 28.55 -3.43 -9.74
C PHE A 340 29.53 -2.71 -8.81
N ASP A 341 29.91 -1.49 -9.19
CA ASP A 341 30.85 -0.66 -8.42
C ASP A 341 30.28 -0.25 -7.04
N ASP A 342 28.97 -0.47 -6.79
CA ASP A 342 28.32 -0.35 -5.49
C ASP A 342 28.57 -1.54 -4.53
N GLY A 343 29.39 -2.52 -4.95
CA GLY A 343 29.79 -3.69 -4.18
C GLY A 343 28.74 -4.82 -4.16
N LYS A 344 27.71 -4.77 -5.02
CA LYS A 344 26.65 -5.80 -5.05
C LYS A 344 26.65 -6.57 -6.37
N THR A 345 26.48 -7.89 -6.28
CA THR A 345 26.23 -8.73 -7.46
C THR A 345 24.73 -8.81 -7.74
N ARG A 346 24.34 -8.63 -9.01
CA ARG A 346 22.93 -8.73 -9.44
C ARG A 346 22.83 -9.63 -10.67
N LYS A 347 21.77 -10.46 -10.69
CA LYS A 347 21.37 -11.24 -11.85
C LYS A 347 20.46 -10.39 -12.74
N LEU A 348 20.83 -10.23 -14.00
CA LEU A 348 20.11 -9.43 -14.98
C LEU A 348 19.86 -10.27 -16.22
N ASN A 349 18.68 -10.15 -16.82
CA ASN A 349 18.40 -10.74 -18.11
C ASN A 349 18.70 -9.72 -19.21
N VAL A 350 19.67 -10.02 -20.08
CA VAL A 350 20.14 -9.11 -21.12
C VAL A 350 19.07 -8.73 -22.15
N ALA A 351 18.03 -9.53 -22.29
CA ALA A 351 16.89 -9.22 -23.15
C ALA A 351 16.02 -8.10 -22.59
N PHE A 352 16.09 -7.82 -21.26
CA PHE A 352 15.23 -6.86 -20.58
C PHE A 352 16.01 -5.80 -19.79
N ALA A 353 17.27 -6.05 -19.48
CA ALA A 353 18.11 -5.09 -18.77
C ALA A 353 18.74 -4.12 -19.76
N PRO A 354 18.66 -2.79 -19.55
CA PRO A 354 19.33 -1.79 -20.38
C PRO A 354 20.83 -1.76 -20.07
N LEU A 355 21.54 -2.82 -20.47
CA LEU A 355 22.98 -2.96 -20.36
C LEU A 355 23.65 -2.48 -21.65
N SER A 356 24.61 -1.58 -21.54
CA SER A 356 25.51 -1.20 -22.62
C SER A 356 26.94 -1.61 -22.26
N ARG A 357 27.75 -2.01 -23.26
CA ARG A 357 29.17 -2.16 -23.02
C ARG A 357 29.74 -0.79 -22.63
N ALA A 358 30.51 -0.75 -21.58
CA ALA A 358 31.31 0.41 -21.25
C ALA A 358 32.61 0.27 -22.09
N ASP A 359 32.62 0.91 -23.26
CA ASP A 359 33.83 1.03 -24.04
C ASP A 359 34.89 1.72 -23.19
N GLY A 360 36.12 1.11 -23.20
CA GLY A 360 37.30 1.58 -22.48
C GLY A 360 37.87 2.88 -23.06
#